data_4eacfb34ff4ae38d3a343074945bf8da
#
_entry.id   4eacfb34ff4ae38d3a343074945bf8da
#
_cell.length_a   1.000
_cell.length_b   1.000
_cell.length_c   1.000
_cell.angle_alpha   90.00
_cell.angle_beta   90.00
_cell.angle_gamma   90.00
#
_symmetry.space_group_name_H-M   'P 1'
#
loop_
_entity.id
_entity.type
_entity.pdbx_description
1 polymer ?
#
loop_
_entity_poly.entity_id
_entity_poly.type
_entity_poly.pdbx_seq_one_letter_code
_entity_poly.pdbx_strand_id
1 'polypeptide(L)'
;MFDFTNYITEAKEDGQKLSVIILANSLDEGSAAKVMADVCSFNDISCNLIDIDKAYLGDADIELRKVDIRNIDGEGKKLTCNIDSTIVFTRAGAIATQVGQALISTLQTVGFFMVNDLESMILCDNKMATTIAMNRSNVKTPRTVILNNEESIEYAHNQIGSKFPVIVKT
;
A
#
# COMPACT_ATOMS: atom_id res chain seq x y z
N MET A 1 -5.00 15.31 -11.20
CA MET A 1 -5.81 14.26 -10.54
C MET A 1 -5.87 13.10 -11.51
N PHE A 2 -5.35 11.94 -11.15
CA PHE A 2 -5.33 10.77 -12.03
C PHE A 2 -6.77 10.25 -12.19
N ASP A 3 -7.21 10.01 -13.43
CA ASP A 3 -8.53 9.49 -13.71
C ASP A 3 -8.44 7.97 -13.93
N PHE A 4 -8.81 7.22 -12.91
CA PHE A 4 -8.78 5.77 -12.92
C PHE A 4 -9.67 5.15 -14.02
N THR A 5 -10.80 5.80 -14.31
CA THR A 5 -11.73 5.33 -15.34
C THR A 5 -11.09 5.44 -16.73
N ASN A 6 -10.41 6.54 -17.01
CA ASN A 6 -9.68 6.72 -18.26
C ASN A 6 -8.53 5.72 -18.40
N TYR A 7 -7.75 5.47 -17.32
CA TYR A 7 -6.68 4.48 -17.34
C TYR A 7 -7.18 3.07 -17.72
N ILE A 8 -8.28 2.62 -17.11
CA ILE A 8 -8.86 1.30 -17.43
C ILE A 8 -9.42 1.28 -18.86
N THR A 9 -10.02 2.37 -19.31
CA THR A 9 -10.61 2.47 -20.65
C THR A 9 -9.52 2.43 -21.71
N GLU A 10 -8.46 3.21 -21.57
CA GLU A 10 -7.30 3.22 -22.46
C GLU A 10 -6.64 1.85 -22.55
N ALA A 11 -6.39 1.19 -21.41
CA ALA A 11 -5.81 -0.16 -21.41
C ALA A 11 -6.69 -1.20 -22.12
N LYS A 12 -8.02 -1.06 -22.08
CA LYS A 12 -8.94 -1.94 -22.80
C LYS A 12 -9.02 -1.64 -24.28
N GLU A 13 -8.99 -0.38 -24.68
CA GLU A 13 -9.02 0.04 -26.09
C GLU A 13 -7.78 -0.42 -26.83
N ASP A 14 -6.61 -0.42 -26.18
CA ASP A 14 -5.36 -0.95 -26.72
C ASP A 14 -5.28 -2.48 -26.77
N GLY A 15 -6.34 -3.18 -26.35
CA GLY A 15 -6.39 -4.64 -26.29
C GLY A 15 -5.41 -5.25 -25.28
N GLN A 16 -4.87 -4.45 -24.39
CA GLN A 16 -3.97 -4.92 -23.33
C GLN A 16 -4.76 -5.58 -22.22
N LYS A 17 -4.34 -6.78 -21.83
CA LYS A 17 -4.96 -7.47 -20.70
C LYS A 17 -4.50 -6.84 -19.38
N LEU A 18 -5.44 -6.23 -18.65
CA LEU A 18 -5.18 -5.69 -17.34
C LEU A 18 -4.65 -6.76 -16.39
N SER A 19 -3.62 -6.44 -15.63
CA SER A 19 -3.05 -7.27 -14.58
C SER A 19 -3.00 -6.54 -13.25
N VAL A 20 -3.00 -7.30 -12.17
CA VAL A 20 -2.95 -6.80 -10.81
C VAL A 20 -1.76 -7.43 -10.09
N ILE A 21 -1.03 -6.61 -9.35
CA ILE A 21 -0.03 -7.06 -8.39
C ILE A 21 -0.52 -6.67 -7.00
N ILE A 22 -0.47 -7.60 -6.06
CA ILE A 22 -0.78 -7.33 -4.65
C ILE A 22 0.49 -7.53 -3.85
N LEU A 23 1.02 -6.45 -3.28
CA LEU A 23 2.18 -6.46 -2.38
C LEU A 23 1.69 -6.56 -0.93
N ALA A 24 2.09 -7.61 -0.23
CA ALA A 24 1.72 -7.84 1.15
C ALA A 24 2.85 -8.56 1.90
N ASN A 25 2.89 -8.43 3.21
CA ASN A 25 3.81 -9.16 4.09
C ASN A 25 3.21 -10.45 4.66
N SER A 26 1.95 -10.75 4.36
CA SER A 26 1.29 -12.02 4.67
C SER A 26 0.44 -12.46 3.49
N LEU A 27 0.65 -13.68 3.06
CA LEU A 27 -0.08 -14.35 1.99
C LEU A 27 -0.91 -15.54 2.52
N ASP A 28 -1.13 -15.59 3.83
CA ASP A 28 -1.87 -16.67 4.48
C ASP A 28 -3.31 -16.73 4.01
N GLU A 29 -3.92 -17.91 4.12
CA GLU A 29 -5.33 -18.11 3.85
C GLU A 29 -6.20 -17.21 4.76
N GLY A 30 -7.15 -16.53 4.16
CA GLY A 30 -8.01 -15.56 4.83
C GLY A 30 -7.38 -14.17 5.02
N SER A 31 -6.11 -13.96 4.62
CA SER A 31 -5.55 -12.61 4.58
C SER A 31 -6.30 -11.74 3.56
N ALA A 32 -6.32 -10.43 3.79
CA ALA A 32 -6.96 -9.51 2.85
C ALA A 32 -6.30 -9.55 1.45
N ALA A 33 -5.00 -9.83 1.37
CA ALA A 33 -4.30 -9.99 0.10
C ALA A 33 -4.80 -11.23 -0.67
N LYS A 34 -5.00 -12.35 0.03
CA LYS A 34 -5.53 -13.58 -0.57
C LYS A 34 -6.97 -13.40 -1.05
N VAL A 35 -7.83 -12.79 -0.22
CA VAL A 35 -9.21 -12.48 -0.59
C VAL A 35 -9.27 -11.57 -1.84
N MET A 36 -8.41 -10.57 -1.93
CA MET A 36 -8.32 -9.72 -3.14
C MET A 36 -7.91 -10.51 -4.37
N ALA A 37 -6.94 -11.43 -4.25
CA ALA A 37 -6.53 -12.28 -5.36
C ALA A 37 -7.65 -13.23 -5.82
N ASP A 38 -8.42 -13.78 -4.89
CA ASP A 38 -9.57 -14.63 -5.20
C ASP A 38 -10.67 -13.83 -5.95
N VAL A 39 -10.90 -12.57 -5.55
CA VAL A 39 -11.80 -11.66 -6.29
C VAL A 39 -11.29 -11.39 -7.70
N CYS A 40 -10.00 -11.16 -7.88
CA CYS A 40 -9.41 -11.01 -9.21
C CYS A 40 -9.63 -12.25 -10.07
N SER A 41 -9.36 -13.44 -9.50
CA SER A 41 -9.55 -14.73 -10.17
C SER A 41 -11.01 -14.95 -10.58
N PHE A 42 -11.96 -14.64 -9.70
CA PHE A 42 -13.39 -14.75 -9.97
C PHE A 42 -13.85 -13.85 -11.14
N ASN A 43 -13.15 -12.73 -11.37
CA ASN A 43 -13.45 -11.78 -12.45
C ASN A 43 -12.51 -11.92 -13.66
N ASP A 44 -11.80 -13.04 -13.81
CA ASP A 44 -10.85 -13.30 -14.90
C ASP A 44 -9.75 -12.24 -15.04
N ILE A 45 -9.40 -11.59 -13.94
CA ILE A 45 -8.31 -10.62 -13.88
C ILE A 45 -7.01 -11.33 -13.50
N SER A 46 -5.97 -11.17 -14.31
CA SER A 46 -4.63 -11.68 -13.99
C SER A 46 -4.13 -11.04 -12.70
N CYS A 47 -3.83 -11.84 -11.69
CA CYS A 47 -3.39 -11.35 -10.39
C CYS A 47 -2.15 -12.10 -9.91
N ASN A 48 -1.18 -11.37 -9.40
CA ASN A 48 0.02 -11.91 -8.79
C ASN A 48 0.13 -11.41 -7.35
N LEU A 49 0.13 -12.35 -6.41
CA LEU A 49 0.46 -12.10 -5.00
C LEU A 49 1.97 -12.11 -4.82
N ILE A 50 2.51 -11.08 -4.20
CA ILE A 50 3.94 -10.93 -3.96
C ILE A 50 4.17 -10.69 -2.47
N ASP A 51 4.92 -11.59 -1.85
CA ASP A 51 5.46 -11.41 -0.52
C ASP A 51 6.57 -10.36 -0.56
N ILE A 52 6.30 -9.19 0.03
CA ILE A 52 7.21 -8.04 -0.08
C ILE A 52 8.54 -8.28 0.64
N ASP A 53 8.55 -9.14 1.65
CA ASP A 53 9.77 -9.47 2.40
C ASP A 53 10.69 -10.42 1.62
N LYS A 54 10.17 -11.02 0.54
CA LYS A 54 10.90 -11.95 -0.32
C LYS A 54 11.06 -11.45 -1.76
N ALA A 55 10.56 -10.27 -2.07
CA ALA A 55 10.59 -9.72 -3.41
C ALA A 55 11.76 -8.74 -3.59
N TYR A 56 12.31 -8.71 -4.78
CA TYR A 56 13.22 -7.68 -5.22
C TYR A 56 12.97 -7.30 -6.68
N LEU A 57 13.32 -6.08 -7.04
CA LEU A 57 13.27 -5.63 -8.41
C LEU A 57 14.50 -6.14 -9.16
N GLY A 58 14.25 -6.76 -10.31
CA GLY A 58 15.27 -7.11 -11.28
C GLY A 58 15.50 -5.93 -12.25
N ASP A 59 15.75 -6.28 -13.52
CA ASP A 59 15.97 -5.29 -14.54
C ASP A 59 14.68 -4.50 -14.84
N ALA A 60 14.83 -3.20 -15.00
CA ALA A 60 13.77 -2.32 -15.48
C ALA A 60 14.12 -1.85 -16.90
N ASP A 61 13.28 -2.18 -17.85
CA ASP A 61 13.36 -1.65 -19.20
C ASP A 61 12.37 -0.48 -19.33
N ILE A 62 12.91 0.72 -19.18
CA ILE A 62 12.11 1.95 -19.17
C ILE A 62 11.56 2.23 -20.59
N GLU A 63 12.29 1.90 -21.64
CA GLU A 63 11.87 2.11 -23.03
C GLU A 63 10.68 1.20 -23.39
N LEU A 64 10.74 -0.07 -22.97
CA LEU A 64 9.63 -1.02 -23.15
C LEU A 64 8.55 -0.93 -22.07
N ARG A 65 8.71 -0.01 -21.11
CA ARG A 65 7.81 0.16 -19.96
C ARG A 65 7.50 -1.15 -19.23
N LYS A 66 8.56 -1.93 -18.96
CA LYS A 66 8.50 -3.24 -18.32
C LYS A 66 9.44 -3.31 -17.12
N VAL A 67 9.00 -3.96 -16.08
CA VAL A 67 9.79 -4.21 -14.88
C VAL A 67 9.71 -5.68 -14.52
N ASP A 68 10.86 -6.24 -14.16
CA ASP A 68 10.95 -7.58 -13.61
C ASP A 68 10.88 -7.55 -12.09
N ILE A 69 9.92 -8.27 -11.55
CA ILE A 69 9.85 -8.54 -10.11
C ILE A 69 10.25 -10.00 -9.90
N ARG A 70 11.18 -10.21 -8.98
CA ARG A 70 11.68 -11.55 -8.66
C ARG A 70 11.38 -11.90 -7.22
N ASN A 71 11.05 -13.16 -6.97
CA ASN A 71 10.89 -13.70 -5.63
C ASN A 71 12.17 -14.43 -5.20
N ILE A 72 12.57 -14.25 -3.93
CA ILE A 72 13.78 -14.86 -3.34
C ILE A 72 13.59 -16.36 -3.07
N ASP A 73 12.36 -16.89 -3.05
CA ASP A 73 12.04 -18.30 -2.74
C ASP A 73 12.57 -19.32 -3.77
N GLY A 74 13.87 -19.29 -4.01
CA GLY A 74 14.65 -20.39 -4.60
C GLY A 74 14.36 -20.81 -6.04
N GLU A 75 13.17 -20.58 -6.56
CA GLU A 75 12.83 -20.91 -7.96
C GLU A 75 12.94 -19.71 -8.92
N GLY A 76 13.35 -18.55 -8.41
CA GLY A 76 13.63 -17.37 -9.22
C GLY A 76 12.48 -16.98 -10.15
N LYS A 77 11.25 -17.17 -9.72
CA LYS A 77 10.08 -16.89 -10.55
C LYS A 77 10.08 -15.41 -10.93
N LYS A 78 10.42 -15.17 -12.19
CA LYS A 78 10.46 -13.84 -12.77
C LYS A 78 9.05 -13.47 -13.23
N LEU A 79 8.53 -12.37 -12.73
CA LEU A 79 7.32 -11.76 -13.20
C LEU A 79 7.67 -10.49 -13.98
N THR A 80 7.47 -10.51 -15.29
CA THR A 80 7.63 -9.32 -16.13
C THR A 80 6.29 -8.59 -16.19
N CYS A 81 6.27 -7.36 -15.71
CA CYS A 81 5.07 -6.53 -15.64
C CYS A 81 5.16 -5.37 -16.62
N ASN A 82 4.08 -5.14 -17.36
CA ASN A 82 3.93 -3.95 -18.18
C ASN A 82 3.33 -2.83 -17.30
N ILE A 83 4.02 -1.68 -17.25
CA ILE A 83 3.65 -0.55 -16.39
C ILE A 83 2.26 -0.01 -16.77
N ASP A 84 1.96 0.07 -18.06
CA ASP A 84 0.73 0.70 -18.57
C ASP A 84 -0.54 -0.14 -18.36
N SER A 85 -0.39 -1.44 -18.11
CA SER A 85 -1.53 -2.35 -17.91
C SER A 85 -1.51 -3.08 -16.58
N THR A 86 -0.67 -2.65 -15.63
CA THR A 86 -0.55 -3.27 -14.32
C THR A 86 -0.89 -2.29 -13.20
N ILE A 87 -1.85 -2.67 -12.36
CA ILE A 87 -2.20 -1.95 -11.13
C ILE A 87 -1.51 -2.64 -9.95
N VAL A 88 -0.88 -1.86 -9.09
CA VAL A 88 -0.22 -2.36 -7.89
C VAL A 88 -1.01 -1.98 -6.65
N PHE A 89 -1.54 -2.98 -5.96
CA PHE A 89 -2.17 -2.81 -4.65
C PHE A 89 -1.15 -3.04 -3.55
N THR A 90 -0.95 -2.04 -2.70
CA THR A 90 -0.08 -2.13 -1.53
C THR A 90 -0.89 -2.32 -0.27
N ARG A 91 -0.59 -3.35 0.52
CA ARG A 91 -1.22 -3.60 1.82
C ARG A 91 -0.44 -2.92 2.95
N ALA A 92 -1.11 -2.56 4.03
CA ALA A 92 -0.52 -1.80 5.14
C ALA A 92 0.77 -2.42 5.69
N GLY A 93 0.84 -3.75 5.83
CA GLY A 93 2.05 -4.43 6.26
C GLY A 93 3.25 -4.29 5.30
N ALA A 94 3.02 -3.96 4.04
CA ALA A 94 4.09 -3.79 3.07
C ALA A 94 5.04 -2.61 3.37
N ILE A 95 4.60 -1.63 4.17
CA ILE A 95 5.44 -0.50 4.60
C ILE A 95 6.12 -0.72 5.96
N ALA A 96 5.96 -1.87 6.58
CA ALA A 96 6.52 -2.16 7.90
C ALA A 96 8.06 -2.17 7.92
N THR A 97 8.69 -2.42 6.77
CA THR A 97 10.15 -2.46 6.63
C THR A 97 10.66 -1.37 5.68
N GLN A 98 11.90 -0.93 5.89
CA GLN A 98 12.56 0.01 4.97
C GLN A 98 12.72 -0.58 3.56
N VAL A 99 12.94 -1.88 3.46
CA VAL A 99 13.06 -2.59 2.17
C VAL A 99 11.72 -2.56 1.44
N GLY A 100 10.61 -2.82 2.13
CA GLY A 100 9.28 -2.73 1.57
C GLY A 100 8.94 -1.32 1.08
N GLN A 101 9.26 -0.30 1.89
CA GLN A 101 9.08 1.09 1.49
C GLN A 101 9.93 1.45 0.24
N ALA A 102 11.18 1.00 0.18
CA ALA A 102 12.05 1.22 -0.96
C ALA A 102 11.52 0.55 -2.24
N LEU A 103 11.01 -0.69 -2.12
CA LEU A 103 10.40 -1.40 -3.24
C LEU A 103 9.17 -0.65 -3.78
N ILE A 104 8.25 -0.25 -2.90
CA ILE A 104 7.04 0.51 -3.26
C ILE A 104 7.42 1.84 -3.90
N SER A 105 8.36 2.59 -3.31
CA SER A 105 8.87 3.85 -3.84
C SER A 105 9.45 3.68 -5.25
N THR A 106 10.19 2.60 -5.47
CA THR A 106 10.79 2.33 -6.78
C THR A 106 9.71 2.02 -7.82
N LEU A 107 8.75 1.17 -7.52
CA LEU A 107 7.63 0.88 -8.43
C LEU A 107 6.84 2.14 -8.77
N GLN A 108 6.60 2.99 -7.79
CA GLN A 108 5.93 4.28 -7.98
C GLN A 108 6.75 5.21 -8.89
N THR A 109 8.07 5.29 -8.67
CA THR A 109 8.99 6.12 -9.47
C THR A 109 9.08 5.64 -10.92
N VAL A 110 9.05 4.34 -11.14
CA VAL A 110 9.04 3.75 -12.49
C VAL A 110 7.74 4.04 -13.24
N GLY A 111 6.65 4.37 -12.50
CA GLY A 111 5.39 4.84 -13.09
C GLY A 111 4.24 3.85 -13.01
N PHE A 112 4.31 2.83 -12.17
CA PHE A 112 3.14 1.99 -11.92
C PHE A 112 2.00 2.77 -11.28
N PHE A 113 0.79 2.42 -11.65
CA PHE A 113 -0.39 2.91 -10.94
C PHE A 113 -0.53 2.18 -9.60
N MET A 114 -0.36 2.95 -8.52
CA MET A 114 -0.34 2.43 -7.15
C MET A 114 -1.67 2.66 -6.43
N VAL A 115 -2.17 1.64 -5.76
CA VAL A 115 -3.31 1.72 -4.83
C VAL A 115 -2.89 1.07 -3.49
N ASN A 116 -2.48 1.83 -2.49
CA ASN A 116 -2.27 3.27 -2.42
C ASN A 116 -0.79 3.62 -2.69
N ASP A 117 -0.49 4.91 -2.85
CA ASP A 117 0.88 5.41 -2.92
C ASP A 117 1.57 5.37 -1.54
N LEU A 118 2.92 5.37 -1.56
CA LEU A 118 3.73 5.23 -0.35
C LEU A 118 3.48 6.36 0.65
N GLU A 119 3.36 7.60 0.18
CA GLU A 119 3.20 8.77 1.03
C GLU A 119 1.87 8.70 1.81
N SER A 120 0.79 8.37 1.11
CA SER A 120 -0.52 8.16 1.71
C SER A 120 -0.51 7.03 2.75
N MET A 121 0.19 5.94 2.47
CA MET A 121 0.30 4.81 3.39
C MET A 121 1.06 5.20 4.66
N ILE A 122 2.21 5.86 4.54
CA ILE A 122 3.02 6.34 5.68
C ILE A 122 2.21 7.35 6.51
N LEU A 123 1.50 8.26 5.85
CA LEU A 123 0.64 9.23 6.54
C LEU A 123 -0.47 8.54 7.34
N CYS A 124 -1.13 7.55 6.76
CA CYS A 124 -2.22 6.82 7.42
C CYS A 124 -1.74 5.90 8.55
N ASP A 125 -0.53 5.39 8.46
CA ASP A 125 0.08 4.57 9.51
C ASP A 125 0.39 5.42 10.76
N ASN A 126 0.85 6.64 10.57
CA ASN A 126 1.09 7.60 11.65
C ASN A 126 -0.21 8.28 12.10
N LYS A 127 -0.81 7.81 13.20
CA LYS A 127 -2.12 8.29 13.69
C LYS A 127 -2.13 9.78 14.02
N MET A 128 -1.02 10.34 14.53
CA MET A 128 -0.93 11.78 14.81
C MET A 128 -0.82 12.58 13.51
N ALA A 129 0.00 12.16 12.56
CA ALA A 129 0.11 12.82 11.26
C ALA A 129 -1.24 12.81 10.52
N THR A 130 -1.96 11.69 10.55
CA THR A 130 -3.33 11.57 10.02
C THR A 130 -4.26 12.59 10.70
N THR A 131 -4.24 12.67 12.03
CA THR A 131 -5.06 13.62 12.80
C THR A 131 -4.77 15.07 12.41
N ILE A 132 -3.49 15.42 12.28
CA ILE A 132 -3.05 16.76 11.85
C ILE A 132 -3.51 17.06 10.42
N ALA A 133 -3.35 16.12 9.50
CA ALA A 133 -3.78 16.28 8.11
C ALA A 133 -5.30 16.50 8.00
N MET A 134 -6.08 15.72 8.73
CA MET A 134 -7.53 15.87 8.81
C MET A 134 -7.93 17.23 9.36
N ASN A 135 -7.32 17.68 10.46
CA ASN A 135 -7.60 18.99 11.06
C ASN A 135 -7.25 20.14 10.11
N ARG A 136 -6.15 20.05 9.36
CA ARG A 136 -5.79 21.05 8.33
C ARG A 136 -6.80 21.11 7.20
N SER A 137 -7.46 19.99 6.93
CA SER A 137 -8.54 19.89 5.93
C SER A 137 -9.94 20.20 6.48
N ASN A 138 -10.03 20.76 7.69
CA ASN A 138 -11.29 21.07 8.40
C ASN A 138 -12.16 19.81 8.70
N VAL A 139 -11.57 18.64 8.73
CA VAL A 139 -12.25 17.42 9.17
C VAL A 139 -12.16 17.32 10.69
N LYS A 140 -13.30 17.27 11.36
CA LYS A 140 -13.33 17.14 12.83
C LYS A 140 -12.77 15.79 13.27
N THR A 141 -11.78 15.84 14.16
CA THR A 141 -11.19 14.66 14.76
C THR A 141 -11.35 14.68 16.28
N PRO A 142 -11.35 13.52 16.95
CA PRO A 142 -11.23 13.46 18.40
C PRO A 142 -9.93 14.12 18.87
N ARG A 143 -9.94 14.68 20.06
CA ARG A 143 -8.69 15.12 20.69
C ARG A 143 -7.77 13.92 20.87
N THR A 144 -6.55 14.04 20.41
CA THR A 144 -5.57 12.96 20.39
C THR A 144 -4.25 13.44 20.97
N VAL A 145 -3.64 12.65 21.82
CA VAL A 145 -2.31 12.89 22.40
C VAL A 145 -1.47 11.64 22.25
N ILE A 146 -0.20 11.80 21.90
CA ILE A 146 0.77 10.70 21.88
C ILE A 146 1.45 10.63 23.24
N LEU A 147 1.57 9.41 23.76
CA LEU A 147 2.31 9.09 24.96
C LEU A 147 3.62 8.41 24.60
N ASN A 148 4.69 8.80 25.29
CA ASN A 148 6.00 8.16 25.17
C ASN A 148 6.24 7.12 26.25
N ASN A 149 5.53 7.25 27.39
CA ASN A 149 5.64 6.36 28.54
C ASN A 149 4.39 6.45 29.42
N GLU A 150 4.27 5.54 30.38
CA GLU A 150 3.15 5.48 31.31
C GLU A 150 3.07 6.68 32.26
N GLU A 151 4.21 7.29 32.61
CA GLU A 151 4.25 8.46 33.50
C GLU A 151 3.53 9.68 32.90
N SER A 152 3.37 9.71 31.60
CA SER A 152 2.70 10.79 30.87
C SER A 152 1.17 10.63 30.78
N ILE A 153 0.59 9.54 31.34
CA ILE A 153 -0.85 9.24 31.18
C ILE A 153 -1.71 10.33 31.81
N GLU A 154 -1.39 10.76 33.02
CA GLU A 154 -2.17 11.79 33.73
C GLU A 154 -2.11 13.13 32.97
N TYR A 155 -0.93 13.51 32.52
CA TYR A 155 -0.77 14.72 31.70
C TYR A 155 -1.61 14.64 30.41
N ALA A 156 -1.54 13.52 29.69
CA ALA A 156 -2.30 13.33 28.46
C ALA A 156 -3.82 13.35 28.71
N HIS A 157 -4.29 12.70 29.77
CA HIS A 157 -5.70 12.73 30.14
C HIS A 157 -6.20 14.15 30.39
N ASN A 158 -5.39 14.98 31.05
CA ASN A 158 -5.69 16.40 31.23
C ASN A 158 -5.74 17.16 29.89
N GLN A 159 -4.83 16.88 28.95
CA GLN A 159 -4.79 17.53 27.63
C GLN A 159 -6.01 17.20 26.77
N ILE A 160 -6.58 16.00 26.88
CA ILE A 160 -7.82 15.62 26.15
C ILE A 160 -9.10 16.06 26.87
N GLY A 161 -9.00 16.72 28.01
CA GLY A 161 -10.12 17.32 28.73
C GLY A 161 -10.65 16.50 29.90
N SER A 162 -9.89 15.56 30.43
CA SER A 162 -10.16 14.78 31.66
C SER A 162 -11.54 14.12 31.68
N LYS A 163 -12.01 13.63 30.53
CA LYS A 163 -13.30 12.97 30.40
C LYS A 163 -13.16 11.53 29.93
N PHE A 164 -13.91 10.64 30.55
CA PHE A 164 -14.07 9.25 30.10
C PHE A 164 -15.36 9.08 29.29
N PRO A 165 -15.43 8.08 28.37
CA PRO A 165 -14.37 7.12 28.04
C PRO A 165 -13.28 7.68 27.14
N VAL A 166 -12.06 7.12 27.22
CA VAL A 166 -10.93 7.37 26.32
C VAL A 166 -10.56 6.09 25.56
N ILE A 167 -10.01 6.23 24.35
CA ILE A 167 -9.52 5.11 23.55
C ILE A 167 -8.00 5.16 23.56
N VAL A 168 -7.37 4.07 24.02
CA VAL A 168 -5.93 3.85 23.93
C VAL A 168 -5.66 2.97 22.73
N LYS A 169 -4.67 3.37 21.90
CA LYS A 169 -4.19 2.59 20.74
C LYS A 169 -2.70 2.41 20.87
N THR A 170 -2.24 1.19 20.68
CA THR A 170 -0.83 0.79 20.62
C THR A 170 -0.41 0.62 19.17
#